data_4e60f1a682a88457b3d90584b9540d3b
#
_entry.id   4e60f1a682a88457b3d90584b9540d3b
#
_cell.length_a   1.000
_cell.length_b   1.000
_cell.length_c   1.000
_cell.angle_alpha   90.00
_cell.angle_beta   90.00
_cell.angle_gamma   90.00
#
_symmetry.space_group_name_H-M   'P 1'
#
loop_
_entity.id
_entity.type
_entity.pdbx_description
1 polymer ?
#
loop_
_entity_poly.entity_id
_entity_poly.type
_entity_poly.pdbx_seq_one_letter_code
_entity_poly.pdbx_strand_id
1 'polypeptide(L)'
;MRSLLGAALALTGAVLAPVSSRLVTARNSASRNSTAIRPSAHRLLQGSQRVLPGIDVLLRDSLHLVAGRRVGLVTNQSGVDAAGVPSIDRLAKAPGVRLVALFAPEHGIRGAAAPGAAVPDTVDERTGLPIYSLYGTSRAPTPAQLASLDVLVVDLQDVGARTYTYVSTTVLAMRAAAAAGKRVIVLDRPDPIGCGVSGPVLDTAYASFIGMLPVPLRHGMTLGELARFANARLAIGADLVVVPVAGWRRCEWFDRTGLPWVRPSPNLPDLESAAWYPGTVLFEATNLSVGRGTDAPFRQVGAPWLDARAVVRAMARRWHVKLTAVRFTPNGPGDGKFDGVPLAGVRFGRMDRAAGDPVRDALRLLATIRELAPAALRVDSLALARRLGRPFTGPVTWPAEDAAFRAQRQAYLLY
;
A
#
# COMPACT_ATOMS: atom_id res chain seq x y z
N MET A 1 -57.39 14.11 -27.01
CA MET A 1 -58.67 13.41 -26.67
C MET A 1 -58.38 12.50 -25.48
N ARG A 2 -59.10 12.87 -24.37
CA ARG A 2 -59.50 12.02 -23.22
C ARG A 2 -58.39 11.36 -22.42
N SER A 3 -58.08 11.79 -21.24
CA SER A 3 -58.77 11.97 -19.94
C SER A 3 -58.67 10.74 -19.05
N LEU A 4 -58.00 10.97 -17.90
CA LEU A 4 -58.52 10.93 -16.53
C LEU A 4 -58.66 9.56 -15.87
N LEU A 5 -58.07 9.38 -14.73
CA LEU A 5 -58.57 9.16 -13.34
C LEU A 5 -57.40 8.52 -12.57
N GLY A 6 -56.88 8.92 -11.47
CA GLY A 6 -57.48 9.58 -10.31
C GLY A 6 -57.92 8.53 -9.28
N ALA A 7 -57.02 8.19 -8.29
CA ALA A 7 -57.52 7.65 -7.03
C ALA A 7 -56.56 8.03 -5.90
N ALA A 8 -57.00 8.97 -5.10
CA ALA A 8 -56.45 9.28 -3.78
C ALA A 8 -57.09 8.34 -2.76
N LEU A 9 -56.36 7.84 -1.80
CA LEU A 9 -56.91 7.27 -0.56
C LEU A 9 -56.19 7.87 0.63
N ALA A 10 -57.03 8.31 1.58
CA ALA A 10 -56.70 9.14 2.71
C ALA A 10 -56.26 8.36 3.94
N LEU A 11 -55.52 9.10 4.76
CA LEU A 11 -55.20 8.99 6.17
C LEU A 11 -56.12 8.16 7.08
N THR A 12 -55.51 7.41 8.01
CA THR A 12 -55.97 7.37 9.40
C THR A 12 -54.75 7.34 10.36
N GLY A 13 -54.69 8.33 11.22
CA GLY A 13 -53.71 8.45 12.27
C GLY A 13 -54.11 7.59 13.48
N ALA A 14 -53.11 7.08 14.20
CA ALA A 14 -53.27 6.60 15.56
C ALA A 14 -52.23 7.25 16.45
N VAL A 15 -52.73 8.06 17.37
CA VAL A 15 -52.01 8.67 18.51
C VAL A 15 -51.87 7.61 19.59
N LEU A 16 -50.68 7.35 20.08
CA LEU A 16 -50.45 6.60 21.33
C LEU A 16 -49.63 7.46 22.29
N ALA A 17 -50.18 7.68 23.45
CA ALA A 17 -49.65 8.46 24.56
C ALA A 17 -48.55 7.73 25.35
N PRO A 18 -47.75 8.45 26.19
CA PRO A 18 -46.62 7.92 26.86
C PRO A 18 -47.01 7.19 28.18
N VAL A 19 -46.37 6.05 28.41
CA VAL A 19 -46.44 5.31 29.69
C VAL A 19 -45.26 5.70 30.58
N SER A 20 -45.58 6.39 31.67
CA SER A 20 -44.67 6.66 32.79
C SER A 20 -44.55 5.39 33.65
N SER A 21 -43.34 4.89 33.91
CA SER A 21 -43.10 3.91 34.96
C SER A 21 -42.13 4.47 36.00
N ARG A 22 -42.61 4.40 37.22
CA ARG A 22 -42.03 4.93 38.46
C ARG A 22 -40.76 4.16 38.87
N LEU A 23 -39.80 4.91 39.40
CA LEU A 23 -38.70 4.41 40.21
C LEU A 23 -39.23 3.76 41.52
N VAL A 24 -38.73 2.58 41.81
CA VAL A 24 -38.76 2.00 43.16
C VAL A 24 -37.34 1.91 43.68
N THR A 25 -37.05 2.72 44.66
CA THR A 25 -35.82 2.68 45.46
C THR A 25 -35.97 1.61 46.52
N ALA A 26 -35.08 0.63 46.53
CA ALA A 26 -34.86 -0.25 47.68
C ALA A 26 -33.46 -0.04 48.25
N ARG A 27 -33.41 0.58 49.44
CA ARG A 27 -32.23 0.58 50.32
C ARG A 27 -32.12 -0.78 50.97
N ASN A 28 -30.98 -1.44 50.92
CA ASN A 28 -30.57 -2.42 51.89
C ASN A 28 -29.12 -2.22 52.26
N SER A 29 -28.95 -1.87 53.52
CA SER A 29 -27.69 -1.82 54.26
C SER A 29 -27.30 -3.21 54.72
N ALA A 30 -26.08 -3.66 54.38
CA ALA A 30 -25.38 -4.69 55.15
C ALA A 30 -23.87 -4.51 54.94
N SER A 31 -23.25 -4.08 56.06
CA SER A 31 -21.81 -4.09 56.23
C SER A 31 -21.29 -5.54 56.30
N ARG A 32 -20.22 -5.84 55.54
CA ARG A 32 -19.25 -6.86 55.93
C ARG A 32 -17.88 -6.52 55.34
N ASN A 33 -16.91 -6.38 56.21
CA ASN A 33 -15.48 -6.30 55.95
C ASN A 33 -15.06 -7.44 55.02
N SER A 34 -14.53 -7.08 53.87
CA SER A 34 -13.73 -7.99 53.03
C SER A 34 -12.45 -7.30 52.69
N THR A 35 -11.37 -7.78 53.26
CA THR A 35 -9.99 -7.39 52.97
C THR A 35 -9.69 -7.75 51.50
N ALA A 36 -9.89 -6.83 50.61
CA ALA A 36 -9.50 -6.99 49.20
C ALA A 36 -7.97 -6.96 49.12
N ILE A 37 -7.38 -8.12 48.92
CA ILE A 37 -6.00 -8.29 48.48
C ILE A 37 -5.89 -7.55 47.15
N ARG A 38 -5.20 -6.41 47.14
CA ARG A 38 -4.81 -5.73 45.88
C ARG A 38 -3.91 -6.68 45.09
N PRO A 39 -4.23 -7.05 43.86
CA PRO A 39 -3.26 -7.74 43.01
C PRO A 39 -2.10 -6.77 42.77
N SER A 40 -0.92 -7.15 43.20
CA SER A 40 0.32 -6.52 42.83
C SER A 40 0.35 -6.37 41.32
N ALA A 41 0.46 -5.13 40.86
CA ALA A 41 0.75 -4.84 39.46
C ALA A 41 2.14 -5.41 39.13
N HIS A 42 2.22 -6.68 38.84
CA HIS A 42 3.28 -7.23 38.02
C HIS A 42 3.10 -6.60 36.65
N ARG A 43 3.74 -5.48 36.45
CA ARG A 43 4.09 -4.94 35.14
C ARG A 43 4.98 -6.01 34.50
N LEU A 44 4.36 -6.99 33.85
CA LEU A 44 5.02 -7.84 32.89
C LEU A 44 5.67 -6.89 31.88
N LEU A 45 6.97 -6.74 31.98
CA LEU A 45 7.81 -6.31 30.88
C LEU A 45 7.56 -7.33 29.77
N GLN A 46 6.54 -7.06 28.95
CA GLN A 46 6.42 -7.73 27.65
C GLN A 46 7.66 -7.30 26.90
N GLY A 47 8.67 -8.16 26.88
CA GLY A 47 9.80 -8.03 25.97
C GLY A 47 9.21 -7.82 24.60
N SER A 48 9.62 -6.75 23.89
CA SER A 48 9.13 -6.45 22.56
C SER A 48 9.34 -7.69 21.70
N GLN A 49 8.27 -8.35 21.36
CA GLN A 49 8.34 -9.57 20.56
C GLN A 49 8.93 -9.14 19.22
N ARG A 50 10.07 -9.73 18.83
CA ARG A 50 10.76 -9.41 17.59
C ARG A 50 9.78 -9.59 16.42
N VAL A 51 9.66 -8.60 15.55
CA VAL A 51 8.83 -8.72 14.35
C VAL A 51 9.51 -9.70 13.38
N LEU A 52 8.75 -10.68 12.91
CA LEU A 52 9.21 -11.69 11.97
C LEU A 52 8.33 -11.62 10.70
N PRO A 53 8.90 -11.29 9.52
CA PRO A 53 8.17 -11.32 8.25
C PRO A 53 7.73 -12.75 7.90
N GLY A 54 6.79 -12.86 6.96
CA GLY A 54 6.18 -14.14 6.58
C GLY A 54 7.17 -15.25 6.21
N ILE A 55 8.34 -14.91 5.66
CA ILE A 55 9.38 -15.91 5.35
C ILE A 55 9.91 -16.59 6.61
N ASP A 56 10.15 -15.84 7.69
CA ASP A 56 10.61 -16.45 8.95
C ASP A 56 9.52 -17.34 9.57
N VAL A 57 8.27 -16.87 9.52
CA VAL A 57 7.11 -17.62 10.02
C VAL A 57 6.88 -18.89 9.18
N LEU A 58 7.01 -18.80 7.85
CA LEU A 58 6.93 -19.97 6.97
C LEU A 58 7.93 -21.03 7.38
N LEU A 59 9.22 -20.65 7.50
CA LEU A 59 10.30 -21.59 7.79
C LEU A 59 10.27 -22.16 9.20
N ARG A 60 9.77 -21.40 10.18
CA ARG A 60 9.69 -21.81 11.57
C ARG A 60 8.45 -22.65 11.86
N ASP A 61 7.27 -22.18 11.41
CA ASP A 61 5.98 -22.67 11.90
C ASP A 61 5.14 -23.35 10.80
N SER A 62 5.40 -23.07 9.53
CA SER A 62 4.53 -23.43 8.42
C SER A 62 5.25 -24.10 7.24
N LEU A 63 6.44 -24.69 7.49
CA LEU A 63 7.27 -25.31 6.45
C LEU A 63 6.50 -26.40 5.67
N HIS A 64 5.52 -27.06 6.30
CA HIS A 64 4.67 -28.08 5.67
C HIS A 64 3.90 -27.56 4.44
N LEU A 65 3.70 -26.26 4.31
CA LEU A 65 3.05 -25.64 3.15
C LEU A 65 3.88 -25.77 1.86
N VAL A 66 5.20 -25.87 1.98
CA VAL A 66 6.16 -25.91 0.85
C VAL A 66 7.06 -27.16 0.84
N ALA A 67 7.13 -27.92 1.94
CA ALA A 67 7.94 -29.14 2.02
C ALA A 67 7.44 -30.21 1.03
N GLY A 68 8.37 -30.84 0.30
CA GLY A 68 8.08 -31.81 -0.75
C GLY A 68 7.49 -31.21 -2.04
N ARG A 69 7.32 -29.88 -2.13
CA ARG A 69 6.69 -29.18 -3.26
C ARG A 69 7.71 -28.55 -4.19
N ARG A 70 7.37 -28.47 -5.47
CA ARG A 70 8.09 -27.65 -6.46
C ARG A 70 7.59 -26.21 -6.33
N VAL A 71 8.43 -25.34 -5.81
CA VAL A 71 8.11 -23.95 -5.45
C VAL A 71 8.57 -22.99 -6.54
N GLY A 72 7.66 -22.14 -7.04
CA GLY A 72 7.99 -20.91 -7.74
C GLY A 72 7.94 -19.75 -6.78
N LEU A 73 8.85 -18.79 -6.86
CA LEU A 73 8.92 -17.63 -5.98
C LEU A 73 8.84 -16.32 -6.75
N VAL A 74 7.77 -15.55 -6.53
CA VAL A 74 7.65 -14.16 -6.97
C VAL A 74 8.29 -13.29 -5.91
N THR A 75 9.43 -12.67 -6.22
CA THR A 75 10.19 -11.86 -5.26
C THR A 75 11.15 -10.90 -5.95
N ASN A 76 11.76 -10.04 -5.16
CA ASN A 76 12.89 -9.21 -5.55
C ASN A 76 13.79 -8.95 -4.34
N GLN A 77 14.68 -7.93 -4.42
CA GLN A 77 15.60 -7.56 -3.35
C GLN A 77 14.92 -7.26 -2.00
N SER A 78 13.62 -6.87 -2.01
CA SER A 78 12.88 -6.54 -0.78
C SER A 78 12.37 -7.78 -0.03
N GLY A 79 12.37 -8.95 -0.67
CA GLY A 79 12.03 -10.24 -0.08
C GLY A 79 13.18 -10.76 0.77
N VAL A 80 13.24 -10.37 2.05
CA VAL A 80 14.29 -10.77 3.00
C VAL A 80 13.69 -11.22 4.33
N ASP A 81 14.45 -12.03 5.08
CA ASP A 81 14.09 -12.39 6.46
C ASP A 81 14.41 -11.25 7.44
N ALA A 82 14.13 -11.45 8.72
CA ALA A 82 14.36 -10.44 9.77
C ALA A 82 15.85 -10.09 9.98
N ALA A 83 16.76 -10.87 9.42
CA ALA A 83 18.20 -10.61 9.43
C ALA A 83 18.70 -9.96 8.13
N GLY A 84 17.83 -9.76 7.13
CA GLY A 84 18.18 -9.21 5.83
C GLY A 84 18.67 -10.26 4.83
N VAL A 85 18.53 -11.56 5.12
CA VAL A 85 18.91 -12.64 4.19
C VAL A 85 17.80 -12.81 3.13
N PRO A 86 18.13 -12.82 1.83
CA PRO A 86 17.16 -12.98 0.75
C PRO A 86 16.31 -14.25 0.89
N SER A 87 15.00 -14.12 0.67
CA SER A 87 14.06 -15.25 0.70
C SER A 87 14.39 -16.33 -0.32
N ILE A 88 15.01 -15.96 -1.44
CA ILE A 88 15.55 -16.89 -2.42
C ILE A 88 16.56 -17.84 -1.74
N ASP A 89 17.53 -17.27 -1.04
CA ASP A 89 18.59 -18.03 -0.38
C ASP A 89 18.05 -18.87 0.78
N ARG A 90 17.02 -18.34 1.49
CA ARG A 90 16.35 -19.05 2.58
C ARG A 90 15.60 -20.27 2.08
N LEU A 91 14.80 -20.12 1.02
CA LEU A 91 14.01 -21.23 0.46
C LEU A 91 14.88 -22.25 -0.28
N ALA A 92 15.92 -21.82 -0.99
CA ALA A 92 16.85 -22.73 -1.66
C ALA A 92 17.60 -23.67 -0.69
N LYS A 93 17.80 -23.22 0.56
CA LYS A 93 18.47 -23.99 1.61
C LYS A 93 17.53 -24.68 2.60
N ALA A 94 16.21 -24.44 2.49
CA ALA A 94 15.23 -24.97 3.43
C ALA A 94 15.05 -26.49 3.26
N PRO A 95 15.06 -27.28 4.34
CA PRO A 95 14.91 -28.72 4.26
C PRO A 95 13.61 -29.14 3.56
N GLY A 96 13.72 -30.02 2.56
CA GLY A 96 12.58 -30.56 1.83
C GLY A 96 11.89 -29.58 0.87
N VAL A 97 12.36 -28.33 0.73
CA VAL A 97 11.85 -27.36 -0.24
C VAL A 97 12.60 -27.52 -1.57
N ARG A 98 11.86 -27.55 -2.66
CA ARG A 98 12.40 -27.60 -4.03
C ARG A 98 12.08 -26.29 -4.73
N LEU A 99 12.89 -25.26 -4.53
CA LEU A 99 12.79 -24.01 -5.29
C LEU A 99 13.22 -24.30 -6.74
N VAL A 100 12.33 -24.06 -7.72
CA VAL A 100 12.56 -24.45 -9.11
C VAL A 100 12.48 -23.28 -10.10
N ALA A 101 11.89 -22.17 -9.72
CA ALA A 101 11.77 -20.99 -10.57
C ALA A 101 11.62 -19.70 -9.75
N LEU A 102 12.12 -18.61 -10.30
CA LEU A 102 11.99 -17.25 -9.77
C LEU A 102 11.18 -16.42 -10.75
N PHE A 103 10.35 -15.51 -10.21
CA PHE A 103 9.54 -14.59 -10.99
C PHE A 103 9.84 -13.16 -10.55
N ALA A 104 10.37 -12.36 -11.46
CA ALA A 104 10.87 -11.02 -11.19
C ALA A 104 9.81 -9.95 -11.48
N PRO A 105 9.31 -9.20 -10.49
CA PRO A 105 8.50 -8.01 -10.72
C PRO A 105 9.36 -6.85 -11.24
N GLU A 106 8.79 -5.65 -11.28
CA GLU A 106 9.54 -4.41 -11.53
C GLU A 106 10.82 -4.36 -10.69
N HIS A 107 11.88 -3.81 -11.25
CA HIS A 107 13.26 -3.76 -10.73
C HIS A 107 14.05 -5.06 -10.79
N GLY A 108 13.45 -6.19 -11.19
CA GLY A 108 14.14 -7.49 -11.29
C GLY A 108 14.44 -8.14 -9.94
N ILE A 109 14.99 -9.35 -9.97
CA ILE A 109 15.22 -10.16 -8.75
C ILE A 109 16.18 -9.49 -7.75
N ARG A 110 17.20 -8.77 -8.23
CA ARG A 110 18.24 -8.16 -7.39
C ARG A 110 18.10 -6.64 -7.28
N GLY A 111 17.00 -6.06 -7.81
CA GLY A 111 16.71 -4.63 -7.70
C GLY A 111 17.58 -3.73 -8.58
N ALA A 112 18.26 -4.27 -9.56
CA ALA A 112 19.21 -3.53 -10.40
C ALA A 112 18.55 -2.81 -11.59
N ALA A 113 17.35 -3.22 -12.01
CA ALA A 113 16.67 -2.61 -13.15
C ALA A 113 16.09 -1.23 -12.78
N ALA A 114 16.27 -0.26 -13.68
CA ALA A 114 15.72 1.07 -13.53
C ALA A 114 14.18 1.03 -13.46
N PRO A 115 13.53 2.01 -12.81
CA PRO A 115 12.07 2.11 -12.78
C PRO A 115 11.48 2.18 -14.19
N GLY A 116 10.48 1.36 -14.47
CA GLY A 116 9.83 1.30 -15.79
C GLY A 116 10.60 0.53 -16.87
N ALA A 117 11.84 0.13 -16.62
CA ALA A 117 12.63 -0.65 -17.57
C ALA A 117 12.11 -2.08 -17.68
N ALA A 118 12.07 -2.62 -18.90
CA ALA A 118 11.77 -4.04 -19.11
C ALA A 118 12.82 -4.93 -18.44
N VAL A 119 12.36 -5.98 -17.79
CA VAL A 119 13.21 -7.00 -17.14
C VAL A 119 13.22 -8.22 -18.06
N PRO A 120 14.36 -8.67 -18.60
CA PRO A 120 14.42 -9.85 -19.44
C PRO A 120 14.37 -11.14 -18.58
N ASP A 121 13.95 -12.25 -19.20
CA ASP A 121 14.16 -13.58 -18.64
C ASP A 121 15.65 -13.88 -18.61
N THR A 122 16.12 -14.54 -17.54
CA THR A 122 17.53 -14.84 -17.32
C THR A 122 17.69 -16.01 -16.33
N VAL A 123 18.89 -16.23 -15.83
CA VAL A 123 19.20 -17.22 -14.79
C VAL A 123 19.83 -16.50 -13.60
N ASP A 124 19.41 -16.87 -12.40
CA ASP A 124 20.04 -16.35 -11.16
C ASP A 124 21.42 -17.01 -10.97
N GLU A 125 22.48 -16.20 -11.04
CA GLU A 125 23.88 -16.66 -10.96
C GLU A 125 24.21 -17.42 -9.67
N ARG A 126 23.48 -17.13 -8.57
CA ARG A 126 23.75 -17.75 -7.25
C ARG A 126 23.09 -19.10 -7.07
N THR A 127 21.93 -19.31 -7.67
CA THR A 127 21.14 -20.53 -7.49
C THR A 127 21.07 -21.40 -8.75
N GLY A 128 21.41 -20.84 -9.92
CA GLY A 128 21.25 -21.49 -11.22
C GLY A 128 19.78 -21.61 -11.67
N LEU A 129 18.84 -20.96 -10.95
CA LEU A 129 17.42 -21.06 -11.24
C LEU A 129 16.99 -20.12 -12.36
N PRO A 130 16.02 -20.52 -13.21
CA PRO A 130 15.45 -19.65 -14.20
C PRO A 130 14.70 -18.50 -13.52
N ILE A 131 14.89 -17.27 -14.05
CA ILE A 131 14.20 -16.06 -13.68
C ILE A 131 13.28 -15.70 -14.82
N TYR A 132 11.97 -15.68 -14.57
CA TYR A 132 10.94 -15.23 -15.52
C TYR A 132 10.49 -13.82 -15.16
N SER A 133 10.45 -12.96 -16.15
CA SER A 133 10.02 -11.57 -15.96
C SER A 133 8.51 -11.46 -15.85
N LEU A 134 8.06 -10.69 -14.85
CA LEU A 134 6.68 -10.22 -14.71
C LEU A 134 6.56 -8.71 -14.96
N TYR A 135 7.58 -8.12 -15.63
CA TYR A 135 7.60 -6.70 -15.94
C TYR A 135 8.21 -6.43 -17.31
N GLY A 136 7.35 -6.30 -18.29
CA GLY A 136 7.74 -6.14 -19.69
C GLY A 136 6.62 -6.59 -20.62
N THR A 137 6.92 -7.52 -21.50
CA THR A 137 5.95 -8.13 -22.43
C THR A 137 4.91 -8.99 -21.71
N SER A 138 5.31 -9.68 -20.63
CA SER A 138 4.40 -10.38 -19.74
C SER A 138 4.33 -9.69 -18.37
N ARG A 139 3.14 -9.73 -17.75
CA ARG A 139 2.92 -9.25 -16.38
C ARG A 139 2.36 -10.32 -15.45
N ALA A 140 2.30 -11.56 -15.93
CA ALA A 140 1.85 -12.71 -15.18
C ALA A 140 2.66 -13.95 -15.59
N PRO A 141 2.81 -14.96 -14.71
CA PRO A 141 3.36 -16.25 -15.09
C PRO A 141 2.52 -16.89 -16.20
N THR A 142 3.19 -17.51 -17.17
CA THR A 142 2.51 -18.25 -18.25
C THR A 142 2.07 -19.64 -17.77
N PRO A 143 1.09 -20.28 -18.42
CA PRO A 143 0.70 -21.66 -18.09
C PRO A 143 1.86 -22.65 -18.14
N ALA A 144 2.78 -22.51 -19.11
CA ALA A 144 3.97 -23.36 -19.23
C ALA A 144 4.92 -23.23 -18.03
N GLN A 145 5.15 -21.98 -17.57
CA GLN A 145 5.98 -21.73 -16.38
C GLN A 145 5.33 -22.30 -15.11
N LEU A 146 3.99 -22.20 -14.98
CA LEU A 146 3.25 -22.74 -13.85
C LEU A 146 3.10 -24.26 -13.86
N ALA A 147 3.18 -24.91 -15.01
CA ALA A 147 3.08 -26.37 -15.13
C ALA A 147 4.20 -27.09 -14.35
N SER A 148 5.37 -26.49 -14.25
CA SER A 148 6.52 -27.04 -13.52
C SER A 148 6.39 -26.91 -11.99
N LEU A 149 5.38 -26.17 -11.48
CA LEU A 149 5.21 -25.84 -10.07
C LEU A 149 4.10 -26.65 -9.41
N ASP A 150 4.20 -26.81 -8.10
CA ASP A 150 3.09 -27.26 -7.24
C ASP A 150 2.47 -26.08 -6.48
N VAL A 151 3.29 -25.08 -6.14
CA VAL A 151 2.90 -23.89 -5.38
C VAL A 151 3.66 -22.65 -5.87
N LEU A 152 2.95 -21.51 -5.90
CA LEU A 152 3.52 -20.20 -6.17
C LEU A 152 3.57 -19.40 -4.87
N VAL A 153 4.77 -19.03 -4.44
CA VAL A 153 5.02 -18.18 -3.26
C VAL A 153 5.25 -16.75 -3.70
N VAL A 154 4.70 -15.79 -2.98
CA VAL A 154 4.91 -14.34 -3.20
C VAL A 154 5.53 -13.74 -1.95
N ASP A 155 6.67 -13.08 -2.10
CA ASP A 155 7.37 -12.36 -1.02
C ASP A 155 7.89 -11.01 -1.51
N LEU A 156 7.10 -9.97 -1.31
CA LEU A 156 7.36 -8.60 -1.78
C LEU A 156 7.00 -7.58 -0.70
N GLN A 157 7.82 -6.53 -0.56
CA GLN A 157 7.53 -5.41 0.34
C GLN A 157 6.68 -4.37 -0.38
N ASP A 158 5.38 -4.32 -0.10
CA ASP A 158 4.51 -3.21 -0.49
C ASP A 158 4.82 -1.93 0.32
N VAL A 159 4.36 -0.77 -0.16
CA VAL A 159 4.65 0.53 0.44
C VAL A 159 3.41 1.28 0.94
N GLY A 160 2.26 0.62 1.00
CA GLY A 160 1.01 1.19 1.49
C GLY A 160 0.28 2.11 0.50
N ALA A 161 0.66 2.06 -0.78
CA ALA A 161 0.10 2.90 -1.84
C ALA A 161 -0.44 2.07 -3.01
N ARG A 162 -1.70 2.30 -3.39
CA ARG A 162 -2.36 1.58 -4.50
C ARG A 162 -1.56 1.62 -5.80
N THR A 163 -0.85 2.71 -6.07
CA THR A 163 -0.07 2.90 -7.29
C THR A 163 1.24 2.13 -7.32
N TYR A 164 1.58 1.45 -6.24
CA TYR A 164 2.77 0.63 -6.18
C TYR A 164 2.50 -0.73 -6.84
N THR A 165 3.32 -1.10 -7.84
CA THR A 165 2.98 -2.16 -8.81
C THR A 165 2.99 -3.59 -8.24
N TYR A 166 3.56 -3.80 -7.05
CA TYR A 166 3.65 -5.15 -6.47
C TYR A 166 2.29 -5.75 -6.11
N VAL A 167 1.32 -4.91 -5.74
CA VAL A 167 -0.07 -5.35 -5.57
C VAL A 167 -0.62 -5.91 -6.89
N SER A 168 -0.43 -5.16 -7.99
CA SER A 168 -0.91 -5.59 -9.32
C SER A 168 -0.20 -6.86 -9.80
N THR A 169 1.12 -6.96 -9.59
CA THR A 169 1.89 -8.18 -9.89
C THR A 169 1.34 -9.37 -9.11
N THR A 170 1.08 -9.21 -7.80
CA THR A 170 0.49 -10.27 -6.96
C THR A 170 -0.89 -10.70 -7.46
N VAL A 171 -1.75 -9.75 -7.81
CA VAL A 171 -3.11 -10.04 -8.34
C VAL A 171 -3.05 -10.81 -9.65
N LEU A 172 -2.16 -10.41 -10.56
CA LEU A 172 -2.00 -11.09 -11.85
C LEU A 172 -1.39 -12.50 -11.68
N ALA A 173 -0.42 -12.65 -10.78
CA ALA A 173 0.15 -13.95 -10.42
C ALA A 173 -0.91 -14.88 -9.81
N MET A 174 -1.78 -14.36 -8.92
CA MET A 174 -2.91 -15.10 -8.34
C MET A 174 -3.90 -15.56 -9.40
N ARG A 175 -4.27 -14.70 -10.35
CA ARG A 175 -5.15 -15.07 -11.47
C ARG A 175 -4.57 -16.18 -12.33
N ALA A 176 -3.29 -16.07 -12.69
CA ALA A 176 -2.59 -17.06 -13.47
C ALA A 176 -2.51 -18.41 -12.72
N ALA A 177 -2.16 -18.37 -11.43
CA ALA A 177 -2.09 -19.56 -10.59
C ALA A 177 -3.47 -20.24 -10.42
N ALA A 178 -4.54 -19.46 -10.18
CA ALA A 178 -5.91 -19.98 -10.09
C ALA A 178 -6.34 -20.69 -11.38
N ALA A 179 -6.09 -20.07 -12.54
CA ALA A 179 -6.38 -20.67 -13.84
C ALA A 179 -5.59 -21.99 -14.10
N ALA A 180 -4.40 -22.11 -13.50
CA ALA A 180 -3.56 -23.30 -13.57
C ALA A 180 -3.81 -24.31 -12.43
N GLY A 181 -4.78 -24.06 -11.54
CA GLY A 181 -5.06 -24.92 -10.38
C GLY A 181 -3.92 -24.98 -9.37
N LYS A 182 -3.09 -23.92 -9.26
CA LYS A 182 -1.95 -23.87 -8.35
C LYS A 182 -2.28 -23.06 -7.10
N ARG A 183 -1.83 -23.56 -5.94
CA ARG A 183 -1.90 -22.84 -4.68
C ARG A 183 -0.99 -21.62 -4.71
N VAL A 184 -1.46 -20.51 -4.11
CA VAL A 184 -0.68 -19.30 -3.89
C VAL A 184 -0.45 -19.11 -2.40
N ILE A 185 0.79 -18.85 -2.01
CA ILE A 185 1.18 -18.51 -0.65
C ILE A 185 1.77 -17.11 -0.65
N VAL A 186 1.15 -16.17 0.06
CA VAL A 186 1.71 -14.83 0.27
C VAL A 186 2.40 -14.79 1.62
N LEU A 187 3.71 -14.51 1.60
CA LEU A 187 4.51 -14.27 2.80
C LEU A 187 4.37 -12.79 3.15
N ASP A 188 3.56 -12.51 4.18
CA ASP A 188 3.16 -11.15 4.46
C ASP A 188 4.27 -10.33 5.12
N ARG A 189 4.17 -9.01 4.97
CA ARG A 189 5.12 -8.01 5.48
C ARG A 189 4.37 -6.83 6.06
N PRO A 190 4.94 -6.10 7.05
CA PRO A 190 4.32 -4.89 7.59
C PRO A 190 3.99 -3.88 6.48
N ASP A 191 2.83 -3.22 6.55
CA ASP A 191 2.61 -1.98 5.82
C ASP A 191 3.53 -0.89 6.43
N PRO A 192 4.48 -0.34 5.66
CA PRO A 192 5.54 0.47 6.24
C PRO A 192 5.06 1.82 6.76
N ILE A 193 3.98 2.36 6.23
CA ILE A 193 3.44 3.68 6.57
C ILE A 193 2.21 3.61 7.47
N GLY A 194 2.01 2.44 8.11
CA GLY A 194 0.94 2.20 9.09
C GLY A 194 -0.45 2.10 8.47
N CYS A 195 -1.48 2.23 9.30
CA CYS A 195 -2.87 1.89 8.95
C CYS A 195 -3.70 3.05 8.39
N GLY A 196 -3.07 4.18 8.06
CA GLY A 196 -3.76 5.36 7.53
C GLY A 196 -4.46 5.07 6.20
N VAL A 197 -5.64 5.68 6.02
CA VAL A 197 -6.42 5.62 4.78
C VAL A 197 -6.58 7.04 4.28
N SER A 198 -6.25 7.29 3.01
CA SER A 198 -6.49 8.58 2.36
C SER A 198 -6.53 8.48 0.85
N GLY A 199 -7.18 9.46 0.24
CA GLY A 199 -7.44 9.51 -1.20
C GLY A 199 -8.68 8.74 -1.61
N PRO A 200 -9.21 8.99 -2.81
CA PRO A 200 -10.43 8.34 -3.26
C PRO A 200 -10.22 6.85 -3.52
N VAL A 201 -11.26 6.07 -3.31
CA VAL A 201 -11.35 4.68 -3.79
C VAL A 201 -11.26 4.69 -5.31
N LEU A 202 -10.52 3.75 -5.89
CA LEU A 202 -10.39 3.61 -7.32
C LEU A 202 -11.76 3.32 -7.97
N ASP A 203 -12.17 4.19 -8.87
CA ASP A 203 -13.19 3.86 -9.87
C ASP A 203 -12.55 2.91 -10.90
N THR A 204 -13.16 1.74 -11.07
CA THR A 204 -12.63 0.66 -11.93
C THR A 204 -12.51 1.06 -13.40
N ALA A 205 -13.20 2.11 -13.85
CA ALA A 205 -13.03 2.69 -15.18
C ALA A 205 -11.61 3.25 -15.41
N TYR A 206 -10.89 3.59 -14.33
CA TYR A 206 -9.50 4.08 -14.36
C TYR A 206 -8.50 3.01 -13.93
N ALA A 207 -8.95 1.76 -13.77
CA ALA A 207 -8.05 0.67 -13.40
C ALA A 207 -6.94 0.47 -14.44
N SER A 208 -5.74 0.22 -13.95
CA SER A 208 -4.56 -0.02 -14.76
C SER A 208 -3.53 -0.82 -13.97
N PHE A 209 -2.39 -1.14 -14.57
CA PHE A 209 -1.33 -1.83 -13.85
C PHE A 209 -0.79 -1.04 -12.63
N ILE A 210 -0.86 0.30 -12.65
CA ILE A 210 -0.53 1.16 -11.50
C ILE A 210 -1.71 1.38 -10.54
N GLY A 211 -2.72 0.51 -10.55
CA GLY A 211 -3.88 0.57 -9.68
C GLY A 211 -4.98 -0.37 -10.16
N MET A 212 -5.01 -1.59 -9.65
CA MET A 212 -5.98 -2.62 -10.05
C MET A 212 -7.13 -2.79 -9.07
N LEU A 213 -6.91 -2.47 -7.79
CA LEU A 213 -7.88 -2.74 -6.73
C LEU A 213 -8.72 -1.51 -6.41
N PRO A 214 -10.04 -1.69 -6.14
CA PRO A 214 -10.92 -0.62 -5.68
C PRO A 214 -10.65 -0.29 -4.20
N VAL A 215 -9.46 0.25 -3.95
CA VAL A 215 -8.99 0.71 -2.64
C VAL A 215 -8.56 2.18 -2.73
N PRO A 216 -8.51 2.93 -1.61
CA PRO A 216 -7.95 4.27 -1.57
C PRO A 216 -6.49 4.33 -2.00
N LEU A 217 -6.01 5.52 -2.34
CA LEU A 217 -4.64 5.71 -2.79
C LEU A 217 -3.62 5.33 -1.70
N ARG A 218 -3.87 5.71 -0.44
CA ARG A 218 -3.24 5.12 0.75
C ARG A 218 -4.24 4.19 1.40
N HIS A 219 -3.97 2.87 1.44
CA HIS A 219 -4.96 1.86 1.82
C HIS A 219 -4.81 1.33 3.26
N GLY A 220 -3.61 1.40 3.85
CA GLY A 220 -3.33 0.93 5.21
C GLY A 220 -3.59 -0.57 5.41
N MET A 221 -3.23 -1.38 4.43
CA MET A 221 -3.34 -2.84 4.42
C MET A 221 -1.99 -3.44 4.01
N THR A 222 -1.67 -4.61 4.54
CA THR A 222 -0.51 -5.39 4.09
C THR A 222 -0.76 -6.06 2.74
N LEU A 223 0.29 -6.55 2.08
CA LEU A 223 0.16 -7.26 0.80
C LEU A 223 -0.69 -8.53 0.94
N GLY A 224 -0.55 -9.26 2.05
CA GLY A 224 -1.36 -10.45 2.34
C GLY A 224 -2.84 -10.11 2.51
N GLU A 225 -3.16 -9.02 3.18
CA GLU A 225 -4.53 -8.52 3.33
C GLU A 225 -5.12 -8.05 2.00
N LEU A 226 -4.31 -7.35 1.17
CA LEU A 226 -4.72 -6.97 -0.18
C LEU A 226 -4.93 -8.18 -1.09
N ALA A 227 -4.14 -9.23 -0.94
CA ALA A 227 -4.35 -10.49 -1.67
C ALA A 227 -5.69 -11.15 -1.29
N ARG A 228 -6.02 -11.20 0.02
CA ARG A 228 -7.35 -11.67 0.48
C ARG A 228 -8.48 -10.82 -0.06
N PHE A 229 -8.34 -9.49 0.03
CA PHE A 229 -9.29 -8.54 -0.52
C PHE A 229 -9.48 -8.75 -2.02
N ALA A 230 -8.40 -8.85 -2.78
CA ALA A 230 -8.43 -9.06 -4.23
C ALA A 230 -9.09 -10.39 -4.60
N ASN A 231 -8.74 -11.48 -3.90
CA ASN A 231 -9.32 -12.81 -4.15
C ASN A 231 -10.85 -12.80 -4.05
N ALA A 232 -11.38 -12.14 -3.02
CA ALA A 232 -12.81 -12.02 -2.81
C ALA A 232 -13.47 -10.99 -3.74
N ARG A 233 -12.91 -9.76 -3.81
CA ARG A 233 -13.57 -8.63 -4.53
C ARG A 233 -13.50 -8.74 -6.04
N LEU A 234 -12.46 -9.39 -6.56
CA LEU A 234 -12.30 -9.63 -8.01
C LEU A 234 -12.70 -11.06 -8.41
N ALA A 235 -13.29 -11.84 -7.49
CA ALA A 235 -13.71 -13.22 -7.69
C ALA A 235 -12.61 -14.07 -8.38
N ILE A 236 -11.35 -13.97 -7.91
CA ILE A 236 -10.22 -14.65 -8.54
C ILE A 236 -10.32 -16.17 -8.39
N GLY A 237 -10.82 -16.65 -7.24
CA GLY A 237 -10.95 -18.07 -6.95
C GLY A 237 -9.61 -18.78 -6.69
N ALA A 238 -8.56 -18.05 -6.32
CA ALA A 238 -7.27 -18.65 -6.00
C ALA A 238 -7.32 -19.45 -4.68
N ASP A 239 -6.71 -20.64 -4.67
CA ASP A 239 -6.36 -21.36 -3.43
C ASP A 239 -5.24 -20.57 -2.72
N LEU A 240 -5.65 -19.58 -1.92
CA LEU A 240 -4.79 -18.58 -1.30
C LEU A 240 -4.54 -18.88 0.17
N VAL A 241 -3.26 -18.97 0.54
CA VAL A 241 -2.81 -18.99 1.92
C VAL A 241 -1.97 -17.74 2.18
N VAL A 242 -2.21 -17.03 3.29
CA VAL A 242 -1.36 -15.95 3.74
C VAL A 242 -0.62 -16.40 5.00
N VAL A 243 0.71 -16.36 4.95
CA VAL A 243 1.56 -16.57 6.12
C VAL A 243 1.78 -15.21 6.78
N PRO A 244 1.19 -14.95 7.96
CA PRO A 244 1.19 -13.62 8.54
C PRO A 244 2.57 -13.23 9.11
N VAL A 245 2.74 -11.93 9.32
CA VAL A 245 3.84 -11.37 10.12
C VAL A 245 3.61 -11.74 11.59
N ALA A 246 4.64 -12.16 12.30
CA ALA A 246 4.56 -12.34 13.75
C ALA A 246 5.10 -11.10 14.49
N GLY A 247 4.47 -10.74 15.60
CA GLY A 247 4.95 -9.66 16.48
C GLY A 247 4.71 -8.23 16.01
N TRP A 248 4.17 -8.01 14.81
CA TRP A 248 3.79 -6.69 14.32
C TRP A 248 2.35 -6.34 14.72
N ARG A 249 2.14 -5.06 15.01
CA ARG A 249 0.82 -4.52 15.33
C ARG A 249 0.36 -3.56 14.25
N ARG A 250 -0.91 -3.63 13.92
CA ARG A 250 -1.52 -2.66 13.01
C ARG A 250 -1.25 -1.23 13.47
N CYS A 251 -0.96 -0.35 12.54
CA CYS A 251 -0.57 1.05 12.74
C CYS A 251 0.87 1.30 13.22
N GLU A 252 1.64 0.28 13.57
CA GLU A 252 3.07 0.45 13.77
C GLU A 252 3.77 0.75 12.43
N TRP A 253 4.58 1.80 12.41
CA TRP A 253 5.40 2.16 11.28
C TRP A 253 6.64 1.28 11.20
N PHE A 254 7.21 1.15 10.00
CA PHE A 254 8.30 0.22 9.71
C PHE A 254 9.52 0.37 10.63
N ASP A 255 9.91 1.59 10.98
CA ASP A 255 11.05 1.88 11.87
C ASP A 255 10.85 1.41 13.33
N ARG A 256 9.64 0.99 13.70
CA ARG A 256 9.35 0.37 15.01
C ARG A 256 9.47 -1.16 14.98
N THR A 257 9.57 -1.75 13.80
CA THR A 257 9.64 -3.21 13.65
C THR A 257 11.02 -3.80 13.93
N GLY A 258 12.07 -2.97 13.86
CA GLY A 258 13.46 -3.44 13.92
C GLY A 258 13.92 -4.21 12.69
N LEU A 259 13.10 -4.31 11.64
CA LEU A 259 13.46 -4.92 10.37
C LEU A 259 14.36 -4.00 9.53
N PRO A 260 15.28 -4.54 8.73
CA PRO A 260 16.10 -3.73 7.84
C PRO A 260 15.27 -3.13 6.71
N TRP A 261 15.43 -1.82 6.45
CA TRP A 261 14.84 -1.18 5.28
C TRP A 261 15.61 -1.55 4.03
N VAL A 262 15.14 -2.54 3.30
CA VAL A 262 15.64 -2.83 1.96
C VAL A 262 14.79 -2.03 0.98
N ARG A 263 15.43 -1.13 0.23
CA ARG A 263 14.75 -0.23 -0.72
C ARG A 263 13.83 -1.04 -1.66
N PRO A 264 12.50 -0.91 -1.57
CA PRO A 264 11.60 -1.65 -2.46
C PRO A 264 11.67 -1.14 -3.90
N SER A 265 12.14 0.11 -4.08
CA SER A 265 12.47 0.74 -5.35
C SER A 265 13.72 1.61 -5.18
N PRO A 266 14.54 1.81 -6.24
CA PRO A 266 15.64 2.79 -6.21
C PRO A 266 15.20 4.18 -5.78
N ASN A 267 13.95 4.57 -6.08
CA ASN A 267 13.38 5.87 -5.71
C ASN A 267 12.63 5.88 -4.37
N LEU A 268 12.71 4.83 -3.58
CA LEU A 268 12.21 4.79 -2.20
C LEU A 268 13.36 4.43 -1.24
N PRO A 269 14.34 5.34 -1.10
CA PRO A 269 15.56 5.07 -0.33
C PRO A 269 15.29 4.95 1.17
N ASP A 270 14.24 5.56 1.66
CA ASP A 270 13.89 5.63 3.08
C ASP A 270 12.38 5.63 3.33
N LEU A 271 12.01 5.50 4.59
CA LEU A 271 10.62 5.48 5.05
C LEU A 271 9.88 6.80 4.79
N GLU A 272 10.57 7.94 4.83
CA GLU A 272 9.95 9.24 4.58
C GLU A 272 9.56 9.40 3.10
N SER A 273 10.37 8.89 2.18
CA SER A 273 10.01 8.81 0.75
C SER A 273 8.77 7.93 0.54
N ALA A 274 8.70 6.77 1.22
CA ALA A 274 7.53 5.90 1.18
C ALA A 274 6.29 6.58 1.79
N ALA A 275 6.46 7.35 2.88
CA ALA A 275 5.36 8.06 3.54
C ALA A 275 4.71 9.13 2.64
N TRP A 276 5.50 9.87 1.86
CA TRP A 276 5.01 10.90 0.94
C TRP A 276 4.59 10.36 -0.43
N TYR A 277 5.07 9.17 -0.80
CA TYR A 277 4.82 8.55 -2.10
C TYR A 277 3.32 8.50 -2.49
N PRO A 278 2.34 8.12 -1.62
CA PRO A 278 0.94 8.05 -2.02
C PRO A 278 0.38 9.37 -2.56
N GLY A 279 0.90 10.51 -2.07
CA GLY A 279 0.51 11.83 -2.55
C GLY A 279 1.35 12.31 -3.72
N THR A 280 2.66 12.24 -3.57
CA THR A 280 3.59 12.87 -4.54
C THR A 280 3.70 12.12 -5.86
N VAL A 281 3.33 10.84 -5.91
CA VAL A 281 3.21 10.08 -7.17
C VAL A 281 2.21 10.72 -8.15
N LEU A 282 1.27 11.54 -7.67
CA LEU A 282 0.33 12.27 -8.51
C LEU A 282 1.02 13.28 -9.44
N PHE A 283 2.15 13.86 -9.00
CA PHE A 283 2.93 14.80 -9.82
C PHE A 283 3.67 14.14 -10.98
N GLU A 284 3.78 12.82 -11.03
CA GLU A 284 4.28 12.14 -12.23
C GLU A 284 3.39 12.36 -13.45
N ALA A 285 2.11 12.67 -13.23
CA ALA A 285 1.17 13.09 -14.28
C ALA A 285 1.31 14.55 -14.71
N THR A 286 2.38 15.23 -14.30
CA THR A 286 2.61 16.66 -14.60
C THR A 286 3.99 16.88 -15.19
N ASN A 287 4.27 18.11 -15.63
CA ASN A 287 5.61 18.54 -16.00
C ASN A 287 6.45 19.02 -14.80
N LEU A 288 6.24 18.43 -13.63
CA LEU A 288 7.05 18.64 -12.44
C LEU A 288 7.94 17.41 -12.19
N SER A 289 9.13 17.62 -11.67
CA SER A 289 9.96 16.55 -11.09
C SER A 289 9.41 16.19 -9.71
N VAL A 290 9.41 14.91 -9.38
CA VAL A 290 9.14 14.39 -8.02
C VAL A 290 10.44 14.10 -7.25
N GLY A 291 11.54 14.67 -7.68
CA GLY A 291 12.85 14.50 -7.04
C GLY A 291 13.53 13.16 -7.34
N ARG A 292 13.08 12.39 -8.35
CA ARG A 292 13.83 11.21 -8.84
C ARG A 292 15.24 11.62 -9.24
N GLY A 293 16.24 10.77 -9.00
CA GLY A 293 17.64 11.09 -9.27
C GLY A 293 18.26 12.09 -8.28
N THR A 294 17.66 12.25 -7.08
CA THR A 294 18.18 13.09 -6.00
C THR A 294 18.24 12.33 -4.66
N ASP A 295 18.65 13.02 -3.60
CA ASP A 295 18.65 12.52 -2.20
C ASP A 295 17.26 12.40 -1.56
N ALA A 296 16.22 13.00 -2.19
CA ALA A 296 14.88 13.09 -1.62
C ALA A 296 13.76 12.80 -2.65
N PRO A 297 13.79 11.64 -3.34
CA PRO A 297 12.74 11.29 -4.28
C PRO A 297 11.41 11.14 -3.54
N PHE A 298 10.33 11.59 -4.18
CA PHE A 298 8.97 11.66 -3.63
C PHE A 298 8.78 12.52 -2.37
N ARG A 299 9.85 13.16 -1.89
CA ARG A 299 9.79 14.13 -0.79
C ARG A 299 9.87 15.58 -1.26
N GLN A 300 10.13 15.81 -2.53
CA GLN A 300 10.23 17.15 -3.13
C GLN A 300 9.63 17.19 -4.52
N VAL A 301 9.15 18.38 -4.89
CA VAL A 301 8.54 18.65 -6.20
C VAL A 301 9.12 19.94 -6.72
N GLY A 302 9.52 19.96 -8.02
CA GLY A 302 10.15 21.14 -8.58
C GLY A 302 10.13 21.21 -10.10
N ALA A 303 10.40 22.43 -10.61
CA ALA A 303 10.59 22.72 -12.01
C ALA A 303 11.47 23.97 -12.19
N PRO A 304 12.06 24.22 -13.38
CA PRO A 304 12.86 25.42 -13.61
C PRO A 304 12.07 26.73 -13.43
N TRP A 305 10.77 26.69 -13.73
CA TRP A 305 9.85 27.82 -13.72
C TRP A 305 9.13 28.04 -12.37
N LEU A 306 9.35 27.20 -11.36
CA LEU A 306 8.58 27.25 -10.12
C LEU A 306 9.07 28.36 -9.18
N ASP A 307 8.19 29.27 -8.76
CA ASP A 307 8.49 30.14 -7.61
C ASP A 307 8.25 29.38 -6.29
N ALA A 308 9.28 28.65 -5.87
CA ALA A 308 9.24 27.83 -4.64
C ALA A 308 8.88 28.64 -3.40
N ARG A 309 9.33 29.92 -3.30
CA ARG A 309 9.07 30.78 -2.13
C ARG A 309 7.61 31.22 -2.09
N ALA A 310 7.02 31.57 -3.24
CA ALA A 310 5.57 31.89 -3.34
C ALA A 310 4.72 30.67 -2.96
N VAL A 311 5.07 29.48 -3.46
CA VAL A 311 4.38 28.22 -3.11
C VAL A 311 4.46 27.96 -1.61
N VAL A 312 5.64 28.02 -0.99
CA VAL A 312 5.79 27.81 0.47
C VAL A 312 4.93 28.78 1.27
N ARG A 313 4.93 30.08 0.92
CA ARG A 313 4.11 31.07 1.61
C ARG A 313 2.61 30.80 1.45
N ALA A 314 2.16 30.42 0.26
CA ALA A 314 0.76 30.13 -0.02
C ALA A 314 0.29 28.88 0.73
N MET A 315 1.07 27.79 0.71
CA MET A 315 0.76 26.55 1.40
C MET A 315 0.68 26.74 2.93
N ALA A 316 1.64 27.46 3.51
CA ALA A 316 1.64 27.76 4.94
C ALA A 316 0.42 28.59 5.36
N ARG A 317 0.07 29.64 4.59
CA ARG A 317 -1.02 30.58 4.91
C ARG A 317 -2.40 29.94 4.73
N ARG A 318 -2.61 29.17 3.63
CA ARG A 318 -3.94 28.64 3.27
C ARG A 318 -4.25 27.30 3.92
N TRP A 319 -3.22 26.45 4.06
CA TRP A 319 -3.41 25.04 4.40
C TRP A 319 -2.66 24.60 5.65
N HIS A 320 -1.83 25.50 6.24
CA HIS A 320 -0.95 25.20 7.36
C HIS A 320 0.03 24.02 7.09
N VAL A 321 0.30 23.73 5.81
CA VAL A 321 1.28 22.71 5.40
C VAL A 321 2.66 23.35 5.35
N LYS A 322 3.59 22.80 6.12
CA LYS A 322 4.97 23.24 6.19
C LYS A 322 5.81 22.61 5.09
N LEU A 323 6.27 23.44 4.17
CA LEU A 323 7.22 23.10 3.11
C LEU A 323 8.48 23.93 3.24
N THR A 324 9.59 23.40 2.73
CA THR A 324 10.86 24.15 2.61
C THR A 324 11.14 24.41 1.14
N ALA A 325 11.47 25.66 0.79
CA ALA A 325 11.97 26.00 -0.53
C ALA A 325 13.37 25.41 -0.70
N VAL A 326 13.58 24.67 -1.78
CA VAL A 326 14.85 23.98 -2.08
C VAL A 326 15.30 24.24 -3.52
N ARG A 327 16.57 23.99 -3.78
CA ARG A 327 17.13 23.80 -5.13
C ARG A 327 17.68 22.39 -5.24
N PHE A 328 17.46 21.72 -6.36
CA PHE A 328 18.02 20.39 -6.60
C PHE A 328 18.19 20.16 -8.10
N THR A 329 19.07 19.25 -8.43
CA THR A 329 19.35 18.85 -9.82
C THR A 329 19.15 17.33 -9.91
N PRO A 330 18.14 16.82 -10.65
CA PRO A 330 18.03 15.40 -10.92
C PRO A 330 19.26 14.89 -11.69
N ASN A 331 19.73 13.69 -11.33
CA ASN A 331 20.80 13.00 -12.04
C ASN A 331 20.36 11.57 -12.30
N GLY A 332 20.15 11.21 -13.58
CA GLY A 332 19.61 9.91 -13.96
C GLY A 332 18.22 9.62 -13.37
N PRO A 333 17.21 10.50 -13.52
CA PRO A 333 15.92 10.37 -12.85
C PRO A 333 15.11 9.14 -13.29
N GLY A 334 15.43 8.59 -14.45
CA GLY A 334 14.78 7.40 -15.02
C GLY A 334 13.40 7.65 -15.64
N ASP A 335 12.80 8.83 -15.42
CA ASP A 335 11.54 9.28 -16.05
C ASP A 335 11.75 10.34 -17.14
N GLY A 336 13.00 10.64 -17.47
CA GLY A 336 13.41 11.62 -18.46
C GLY A 336 13.15 13.09 -18.10
N LYS A 337 12.71 13.38 -16.86
CA LYS A 337 12.39 14.75 -16.45
C LYS A 337 13.60 15.47 -15.88
N PHE A 338 14.03 16.51 -16.56
CA PHE A 338 15.01 17.50 -16.07
C PHE A 338 16.37 16.91 -15.66
N ASP A 339 16.85 15.89 -16.36
CA ASP A 339 18.18 15.31 -16.10
C ASP A 339 19.28 16.38 -16.26
N GLY A 340 20.09 16.56 -15.23
CA GLY A 340 21.16 17.58 -15.19
C GLY A 340 20.67 19.04 -15.08
N VAL A 341 19.36 19.30 -15.01
CA VAL A 341 18.81 20.66 -14.98
C VAL A 341 18.57 21.13 -13.54
N PRO A 342 19.13 22.29 -13.10
CA PRO A 342 18.83 22.86 -11.81
C PRO A 342 17.36 23.30 -11.68
N LEU A 343 16.68 22.84 -10.63
CA LEU A 343 15.27 23.11 -10.36
C LEU A 343 15.10 23.96 -9.11
N ALA A 344 14.13 24.88 -9.14
CA ALA A 344 13.52 25.40 -7.92
C ALA A 344 12.39 24.46 -7.50
N GLY A 345 12.30 24.18 -6.21
CA GLY A 345 11.30 23.24 -5.72
C GLY A 345 10.90 23.45 -4.27
N VAL A 346 9.97 22.66 -3.83
CA VAL A 346 9.51 22.59 -2.46
C VAL A 346 9.71 21.17 -1.92
N ARG A 347 10.15 21.05 -0.67
CA ARG A 347 10.39 19.79 0.01
C ARG A 347 9.42 19.65 1.18
N PHE A 348 8.77 18.49 1.27
CA PHE A 348 7.99 18.09 2.43
C PHE A 348 8.92 17.73 3.59
N GLY A 349 8.55 18.14 4.79
CA GLY A 349 9.22 17.74 6.01
C GLY A 349 8.91 16.30 6.42
N ARG A 350 9.26 15.95 7.65
CA ARG A 350 8.88 14.66 8.22
C ARG A 350 7.37 14.53 8.29
N MET A 351 6.85 13.34 7.91
CA MET A 351 5.42 13.04 7.96
C MET A 351 4.91 13.06 9.41
N ASP A 352 3.83 13.78 9.66
CA ASP A 352 3.06 13.61 10.89
C ASP A 352 2.31 12.26 10.81
N ARG A 353 2.73 11.32 11.65
CA ARG A 353 2.22 9.94 11.61
C ARG A 353 0.81 9.82 12.14
N ALA A 354 0.38 10.75 12.99
CA ALA A 354 -0.95 10.75 13.62
C ALA A 354 -1.99 11.44 12.75
N ALA A 355 -1.65 12.60 12.15
CA ALA A 355 -2.59 13.47 11.46
C ALA A 355 -2.24 13.72 9.99
N GLY A 356 -1.08 13.27 9.52
CA GLY A 356 -0.61 13.51 8.16
C GLY A 356 -1.42 12.77 7.10
N ASP A 357 -1.78 13.50 6.06
CA ASP A 357 -2.47 12.99 4.89
C ASP A 357 -1.70 13.38 3.63
N PRO A 358 -0.85 12.47 3.10
CA PRO A 358 0.00 12.78 1.97
C PRO A 358 -0.79 13.10 0.70
N VAL A 359 -1.96 12.46 0.50
CA VAL A 359 -2.78 12.66 -0.70
C VAL A 359 -3.42 14.03 -0.69
N ARG A 360 -4.05 14.41 0.44
CA ARG A 360 -4.63 15.73 0.66
C ARG A 360 -3.60 16.83 0.45
N ASP A 361 -2.44 16.69 1.07
CA ASP A 361 -1.43 17.75 1.06
C ASP A 361 -0.76 17.88 -0.32
N ALA A 362 -0.59 16.78 -1.06
CA ALA A 362 -0.14 16.81 -2.45
C ALA A 362 -1.17 17.47 -3.39
N LEU A 363 -2.46 17.17 -3.25
CA LEU A 363 -3.51 17.80 -4.05
C LEU A 363 -3.65 19.30 -3.75
N ARG A 364 -3.49 19.71 -2.49
CA ARG A 364 -3.41 21.13 -2.11
C ARG A 364 -2.21 21.81 -2.76
N LEU A 365 -1.05 21.15 -2.78
CA LEU A 365 0.14 21.66 -3.46
C LEU A 365 -0.10 21.78 -4.97
N LEU A 366 -0.70 20.78 -5.61
CA LEU A 366 -1.03 20.82 -7.03
C LEU A 366 -1.97 21.98 -7.37
N ALA A 367 -3.03 22.18 -6.58
CA ALA A 367 -3.96 23.29 -6.74
C ALA A 367 -3.27 24.65 -6.57
N THR A 368 -2.40 24.77 -5.55
CA THR A 368 -1.64 26.01 -5.29
C THR A 368 -0.68 26.33 -6.44
N ILE A 369 0.04 25.34 -6.98
CA ILE A 369 0.93 25.54 -8.13
C ILE A 369 0.13 25.92 -9.38
N ARG A 370 -1.04 25.32 -9.59
CA ARG A 370 -1.93 25.67 -10.72
C ARG A 370 -2.40 27.14 -10.65
N GLU A 371 -2.71 27.64 -9.47
CA GLU A 371 -3.12 29.04 -9.28
C GLU A 371 -1.95 30.02 -9.49
N LEU A 372 -0.75 29.66 -8.99
CA LEU A 372 0.42 30.54 -9.07
C LEU A 372 1.09 30.54 -10.43
N ALA A 373 0.97 29.45 -11.19
CA ALA A 373 1.67 29.28 -12.48
C ALA A 373 0.75 28.57 -13.52
N PRO A 374 -0.44 29.12 -13.84
CA PRO A 374 -1.42 28.44 -14.69
C PRO A 374 -0.92 28.19 -16.11
N ALA A 375 -0.09 29.09 -16.65
CA ALA A 375 0.45 28.95 -17.99
C ALA A 375 1.66 27.97 -18.08
N ALA A 376 2.35 27.73 -16.96
CA ALA A 376 3.55 26.91 -16.93
C ALA A 376 3.26 25.44 -16.54
N LEU A 377 2.28 25.23 -15.66
CA LEU A 377 1.90 23.88 -15.22
C LEU A 377 1.13 23.13 -16.31
N ARG A 378 1.63 21.98 -16.70
CA ARG A 378 0.95 21.04 -17.59
C ARG A 378 0.56 19.80 -16.78
N VAL A 379 -0.65 19.29 -17.00
CA VAL A 379 -1.18 18.10 -16.35
C VAL A 379 -1.74 17.16 -17.42
N ASP A 380 -1.26 15.94 -17.46
CA ASP A 380 -1.92 14.85 -18.18
C ASP A 380 -3.11 14.38 -17.34
N SER A 381 -4.31 14.77 -17.73
CA SER A 381 -5.55 14.51 -16.99
C SER A 381 -5.87 13.02 -16.88
N LEU A 382 -5.56 12.23 -17.92
CA LEU A 382 -5.80 10.78 -17.88
C LEU A 382 -4.79 10.06 -16.98
N ALA A 383 -3.51 10.43 -17.09
CA ALA A 383 -2.47 9.89 -16.22
C ALA A 383 -2.72 10.26 -14.74
N LEU A 384 -3.20 11.48 -14.46
CA LEU A 384 -3.60 11.90 -13.12
C LEU A 384 -4.81 11.09 -12.64
N ALA A 385 -5.84 10.94 -13.46
CA ALA A 385 -7.05 10.18 -13.10
C ALA A 385 -6.72 8.71 -12.80
N ARG A 386 -5.84 8.07 -13.56
CA ARG A 386 -5.39 6.69 -13.29
C ARG A 386 -4.65 6.55 -11.96
N ARG A 387 -3.82 7.55 -11.58
CA ARG A 387 -3.12 7.57 -10.29
C ARG A 387 -4.07 7.90 -9.13
N LEU A 388 -4.87 8.93 -9.29
CA LEU A 388 -5.84 9.34 -8.26
C LEU A 388 -6.99 8.33 -8.11
N GLY A 389 -7.32 7.60 -9.18
CA GLY A 389 -8.42 6.64 -9.23
C GLY A 389 -9.72 7.20 -9.79
N ARG A 390 -9.75 8.47 -10.15
CA ARG A 390 -10.86 9.20 -10.81
C ARG A 390 -10.37 10.56 -11.33
N PRO A 391 -11.15 11.27 -12.17
CA PRO A 391 -10.82 12.64 -12.54
C PRO A 391 -10.72 13.55 -11.31
N PHE A 392 -9.75 14.45 -11.33
CA PHE A 392 -9.62 15.46 -10.27
C PHE A 392 -10.51 16.67 -10.58
N THR A 393 -11.66 16.75 -9.92
CA THR A 393 -12.69 17.79 -10.16
C THR A 393 -12.97 18.67 -8.94
N GLY A 394 -12.28 18.47 -7.81
CA GLY A 394 -12.56 19.32 -6.66
C GLY A 394 -12.02 18.84 -5.31
N PRO A 395 -12.72 18.02 -4.55
CA PRO A 395 -12.37 17.80 -3.16
C PRO A 395 -11.01 17.13 -3.01
N VAL A 396 -10.30 17.50 -1.95
CA VAL A 396 -8.99 16.94 -1.59
C VAL A 396 -9.07 15.92 -0.43
N THR A 397 -10.29 15.66 0.07
CA THR A 397 -10.58 14.69 1.13
C THR A 397 -11.87 13.95 0.85
N TRP A 398 -11.96 12.69 1.30
CA TRP A 398 -13.09 11.79 1.06
C TRP A 398 -13.53 11.07 2.34
N PRO A 399 -13.95 11.78 3.41
CA PRO A 399 -14.17 11.17 4.73
C PRO A 399 -15.22 10.07 4.74
N ALA A 400 -16.28 10.20 3.94
CA ALA A 400 -17.30 9.15 3.83
C ALA A 400 -16.78 7.89 3.14
N GLU A 401 -16.00 8.04 2.05
CA GLU A 401 -15.36 6.91 1.36
C GLU A 401 -14.30 6.24 2.25
N ASP A 402 -13.50 7.03 2.97
CA ASP A 402 -12.50 6.54 3.92
C ASP A 402 -13.16 5.71 5.03
N ALA A 403 -14.28 6.18 5.58
CA ALA A 403 -15.05 5.47 6.61
C ALA A 403 -15.65 4.16 6.06
N ALA A 404 -16.25 4.21 4.88
CA ALA A 404 -16.81 3.05 4.20
C ALA A 404 -15.74 2.01 3.89
N PHE A 405 -14.58 2.43 3.37
CA PHE A 405 -13.48 1.52 3.11
C PHE A 405 -12.89 0.92 4.39
N ARG A 406 -12.73 1.71 5.46
CA ARG A 406 -12.29 1.18 6.77
C ARG A 406 -13.22 0.08 7.27
N ALA A 407 -14.54 0.23 7.12
CA ALA A 407 -15.52 -0.81 7.45
C ALA A 407 -15.37 -2.03 6.52
N GLN A 408 -15.25 -1.81 5.22
CA GLN A 408 -15.15 -2.87 4.22
C GLN A 408 -13.92 -3.74 4.39
N ARG A 409 -12.75 -3.13 4.67
CA ARG A 409 -11.49 -3.87 4.80
C ARG A 409 -11.42 -4.77 6.03
N GLN A 410 -12.26 -4.55 7.07
CA GLN A 410 -12.21 -5.31 8.33
C GLN A 410 -12.26 -6.83 8.13
N ALA A 411 -13.06 -7.31 7.16
CA ALA A 411 -13.17 -8.75 6.87
C ALA A 411 -11.88 -9.39 6.33
N TYR A 412 -10.92 -8.57 5.91
CA TYR A 412 -9.67 -9.02 5.28
C TYR A 412 -8.43 -8.79 6.14
N LEU A 413 -8.57 -8.05 7.23
CA LEU A 413 -7.45 -7.72 8.11
C LEU A 413 -6.96 -8.97 8.88
N LEU A 414 -5.66 -8.98 9.18
CA LEU A 414 -4.96 -10.06 9.87
C LEU A 414 -4.39 -9.63 11.24
N TYR A 415 -4.22 -8.29 11.44
CA TYR A 415 -3.54 -7.73 12.60
C TYR A 415 -4.37 -6.71 13.34
#